data_e84d3220ae60d343bece15477b1b9422
#
_entry.id   e84d3220ae60d343bece15477b1b9422
#
_cell.length_a   1.000
_cell.length_b   1.000
_cell.length_c   1.000
_cell.angle_alpha   90.00
_cell.angle_beta   90.00
_cell.angle_gamma   90.00
#
_symmetry.space_group_name_H-M   'P 1'
#
loop_
_entity.id
_entity.type
_entity.pdbx_description
1 polymer ?
#
loop_
_entity_poly.entity_id
_entity_poly.type
_entity_poly.pdbx_seq_one_letter_code
_entity_poly.pdbx_strand_id
1 'polypeptide(L)'
;IEFWGPEGLSCSFYLAALSVMALLSERFGDNEDAGIYKDLATKGTQAMQSRLFNGEFYVQDIMFDKVDDKGFVNLLAKLENNPTEEAILLRAEGPKYQIGRGCLSDGVFGAWLAELCGINSPQDTVSIKKHLQSVYRYNFRYDLSEHANTQRPGYALGAEAGLLLCS
;
A
#
# COMPACT_ATOMS: atom_id res chain seq x y z
N ILE A 1 5.67 6.98 7.01
CA ILE A 1 6.33 5.79 6.44
C ILE A 1 6.38 6.02 4.94
N GLU A 2 7.55 5.94 4.36
CA GLU A 2 7.73 5.98 2.90
C GLU A 2 7.86 4.53 2.40
N PHE A 3 7.03 4.15 1.46
CA PHE A 3 7.14 2.85 0.81
C PHE A 3 8.11 2.93 -0.36
N TRP A 4 9.10 2.06 -0.37
CA TRP A 4 10.11 1.99 -1.43
C TRP A 4 9.69 1.03 -2.53
N GLY A 5 8.76 1.48 -3.35
CA GLY A 5 8.21 0.71 -4.46
C GLY A 5 6.71 0.48 -4.34
N PRO A 6 6.09 -0.08 -5.37
CA PRO A 6 4.66 -0.27 -5.43
C PRO A 6 4.17 -1.28 -4.39
N GLU A 7 3.03 -0.98 -3.80
CA GLU A 7 2.34 -1.81 -2.82
C GLU A 7 0.81 -1.66 -2.97
N GLY A 8 0.05 -2.52 -2.30
CA GLY A 8 -1.39 -2.64 -2.50
C GLY A 8 -2.18 -1.38 -2.21
N LEU A 9 -1.88 -0.67 -1.11
CA LEU A 9 -2.62 0.52 -0.67
C LEU A 9 -2.53 1.64 -1.70
N SER A 10 -1.31 2.12 -1.99
CA SER A 10 -1.11 3.24 -2.92
C SER A 10 -1.52 2.89 -4.35
N CYS A 11 -1.25 1.66 -4.81
CA CYS A 11 -1.67 1.21 -6.12
C CYS A 11 -3.19 1.15 -6.24
N SER A 12 -3.91 0.67 -5.22
CA SER A 12 -5.39 0.63 -5.26
C SER A 12 -6.01 2.02 -5.34
N PHE A 13 -5.46 3.01 -4.62
CA PHE A 13 -5.89 4.41 -4.72
C PHE A 13 -5.58 5.02 -6.09
N TYR A 14 -4.39 4.76 -6.62
CA TYR A 14 -4.01 5.25 -7.95
C TYR A 14 -4.95 4.72 -9.04
N LEU A 15 -5.27 3.43 -9.02
CA LEU A 15 -6.19 2.82 -9.97
C LEU A 15 -7.62 3.36 -9.83
N ALA A 16 -8.09 3.57 -8.60
CA ALA A 16 -9.37 4.22 -8.34
C ALA A 16 -9.39 5.64 -8.90
N ALA A 17 -8.34 6.43 -8.65
CA ALA A 17 -8.23 7.79 -9.17
C ALA A 17 -8.24 7.85 -10.71
N LEU A 18 -7.54 6.95 -11.39
CA LEU A 18 -7.57 6.86 -12.85
C LEU A 18 -8.97 6.55 -13.38
N SER A 19 -9.73 5.68 -12.70
CA SER A 19 -11.11 5.38 -13.08
C SER A 19 -12.02 6.60 -12.92
N VAL A 20 -11.86 7.36 -11.83
CA VAL A 20 -12.58 8.62 -11.62
C VAL A 20 -12.23 9.64 -12.71
N MET A 21 -10.94 9.82 -12.99
CA MET A 21 -10.50 10.78 -14.01
C MET A 21 -11.03 10.41 -15.39
N ALA A 22 -11.06 9.14 -15.75
CA ALA A 22 -11.64 8.69 -17.01
C ALA A 22 -13.14 9.06 -17.11
N LEU A 23 -13.92 8.82 -16.05
CA LEU A 23 -15.33 9.15 -15.98
C LEU A 23 -15.57 10.67 -16.05
N LEU A 24 -14.78 11.46 -15.34
CA LEU A 24 -14.90 12.93 -15.37
C LEU A 24 -14.57 13.48 -16.74
N SER A 25 -13.45 13.02 -17.38
CA SER A 25 -13.08 13.44 -18.72
C SER A 25 -14.18 13.14 -19.75
N GLU A 26 -14.79 11.96 -19.72
CA GLU A 26 -15.93 11.62 -20.54
C GLU A 26 -17.11 12.57 -20.32
N ARG A 27 -17.44 12.85 -19.06
CA ARG A 27 -18.57 13.72 -18.73
C ARG A 27 -18.37 15.16 -19.17
N PHE A 28 -17.13 15.63 -19.22
CA PHE A 28 -16.79 16.97 -19.72
C PHE A 28 -16.46 17.01 -21.23
N GLY A 29 -16.58 15.87 -21.92
CA GLY A 29 -16.39 15.77 -23.37
C GLY A 29 -14.94 15.65 -23.81
N ASP A 30 -14.00 15.44 -22.87
CA ASP A 30 -12.60 15.20 -23.15
C ASP A 30 -12.33 13.71 -23.34
N ASN A 31 -12.63 13.24 -24.55
CA ASN A 31 -12.52 11.82 -24.88
C ASN A 31 -11.06 11.37 -25.07
N GLU A 32 -10.13 12.28 -25.36
CA GLU A 32 -8.70 11.98 -25.49
C GLU A 32 -8.12 11.62 -24.13
N ASP A 33 -8.27 12.49 -23.15
CA ASP A 33 -7.83 12.26 -21.77
C ASP A 33 -8.54 11.04 -21.15
N ALA A 34 -9.82 10.88 -21.40
CA ALA A 34 -10.56 9.70 -20.95
C ALA A 34 -9.91 8.40 -21.45
N GLY A 35 -9.49 8.37 -22.73
CA GLY A 35 -8.78 7.24 -23.32
C GLY A 35 -7.43 6.97 -22.63
N ILE A 36 -6.67 8.03 -22.36
CA ILE A 36 -5.38 7.94 -21.67
C ILE A 36 -5.56 7.34 -20.26
N TYR A 37 -6.51 7.85 -19.46
CA TYR A 37 -6.74 7.35 -18.11
C TYR A 37 -7.22 5.89 -18.09
N LYS A 38 -8.07 5.47 -19.03
CA LYS A 38 -8.49 4.07 -19.16
C LYS A 38 -7.33 3.13 -19.49
N ASP A 39 -6.47 3.54 -20.41
CA ASP A 39 -5.28 2.78 -20.78
C ASP A 39 -4.32 2.64 -19.61
N LEU A 40 -4.06 3.72 -18.87
CA LEU A 40 -3.25 3.72 -17.66
C LEU A 40 -3.86 2.81 -16.57
N ALA A 41 -5.18 2.88 -16.35
CA ALA A 41 -5.87 2.01 -15.40
C ALA A 41 -5.73 0.53 -15.77
N THR A 42 -5.88 0.20 -17.05
CA THR A 42 -5.71 -1.17 -17.55
C THR A 42 -4.30 -1.69 -17.34
N LYS A 43 -3.30 -0.91 -17.76
CA LYS A 43 -1.88 -1.27 -17.58
C LYS A 43 -1.49 -1.37 -16.11
N GLY A 44 -1.97 -0.44 -15.29
CA GLY A 44 -1.71 -0.43 -13.86
C GLY A 44 -2.33 -1.65 -13.16
N THR A 45 -3.55 -2.04 -13.52
CA THR A 45 -4.23 -3.24 -12.99
C THR A 45 -3.44 -4.51 -13.35
N GLN A 46 -3.03 -4.65 -14.60
CA GLN A 46 -2.21 -5.78 -15.04
C GLN A 46 -0.86 -5.84 -14.29
N ALA A 47 -0.20 -4.71 -14.14
CA ALA A 47 1.06 -4.62 -13.41
C ALA A 47 0.87 -4.97 -11.93
N MET A 48 -0.14 -4.43 -11.27
CA MET A 48 -0.47 -4.74 -9.88
C MET A 48 -0.77 -6.24 -9.69
N GLN A 49 -1.59 -6.82 -10.58
CA GLN A 49 -1.94 -8.23 -10.52
C GLN A 49 -0.72 -9.15 -10.73
N SER A 50 0.12 -8.85 -11.70
CA SER A 50 1.25 -9.72 -12.05
C SER A 50 2.45 -9.59 -11.11
N ARG A 51 2.67 -8.42 -10.51
CA ARG A 51 3.86 -8.14 -9.69
C ARG A 51 3.59 -8.21 -8.20
N LEU A 52 2.39 -7.79 -7.77
CA LEU A 52 2.10 -7.65 -6.34
C LEU A 52 1.21 -8.76 -5.80
N PHE A 53 0.36 -9.39 -6.61
CA PHE A 53 -0.53 -10.45 -6.13
C PHE A 53 0.20 -11.80 -6.06
N ASN A 54 0.39 -12.33 -4.86
CA ASN A 54 1.10 -13.60 -4.64
C ASN A 54 0.21 -14.86 -4.73
N GLY A 55 -1.08 -14.69 -5.08
CA GLY A 55 -2.07 -15.77 -5.12
C GLY A 55 -3.07 -15.74 -3.95
N GLU A 56 -2.70 -15.08 -2.83
CA GLU A 56 -3.54 -14.90 -1.66
C GLU A 56 -3.82 -13.42 -1.37
N PHE A 57 -2.78 -12.57 -1.41
CA PHE A 57 -2.88 -11.14 -1.11
C PHE A 57 -1.85 -10.31 -1.89
N TYR A 58 -2.01 -8.99 -1.86
CA TYR A 58 -1.06 -8.06 -2.46
C TYR A 58 0.10 -7.79 -1.51
N VAL A 59 1.32 -7.93 -2.02
CA VAL A 59 2.59 -7.66 -1.33
C VAL A 59 3.20 -6.35 -1.81
N GLN A 60 4.28 -5.91 -1.20
CA GLN A 60 5.11 -4.82 -1.71
C GLN A 60 6.25 -5.36 -2.57
N ASP A 61 6.47 -4.75 -3.73
CA ASP A 61 7.67 -4.94 -4.53
C ASP A 61 8.70 -3.88 -4.14
N ILE A 62 9.59 -4.23 -3.21
CA ILE A 62 10.59 -3.30 -2.69
C ILE A 62 11.65 -3.02 -3.76
N MET A 63 11.70 -1.79 -4.24
CA MET A 63 12.63 -1.33 -5.28
C MET A 63 13.86 -0.69 -4.65
N PHE A 64 14.59 -1.44 -3.82
CA PHE A 64 15.71 -0.96 -3.04
C PHE A 64 16.79 -0.28 -3.91
N ASP A 65 17.13 -0.88 -5.06
CA ASP A 65 18.17 -0.37 -5.95
C ASP A 65 17.80 0.95 -6.66
N LYS A 66 16.52 1.32 -6.62
CA LYS A 66 16.02 2.55 -7.26
C LYS A 66 15.79 3.70 -6.28
N VAL A 67 15.95 3.44 -5.00
CA VAL A 67 15.84 4.49 -3.98
C VAL A 67 17.14 5.27 -4.00
N ASP A 68 17.06 6.56 -4.35
CA ASP A 68 18.16 7.49 -4.14
C ASP A 68 18.27 7.82 -2.64
N ASP A 69 18.84 6.89 -1.89
CA ASP A 69 19.11 7.04 -0.46
C ASP A 69 20.01 8.25 -0.18
N LYS A 70 20.84 8.65 -1.16
CA LYS A 70 21.74 9.80 -1.03
C LYS A 70 20.99 11.11 -0.90
N GLY A 71 19.87 11.28 -1.62
CA GLY A 71 19.03 12.47 -1.52
C GLY A 71 18.38 12.58 -0.14
N PHE A 72 17.75 11.54 0.35
CA PHE A 72 17.07 11.51 1.64
C PHE A 72 18.05 11.55 2.82
N VAL A 73 19.07 10.69 2.79
CA VAL A 73 20.12 10.64 3.82
C VAL A 73 20.90 11.95 3.88
N ASN A 74 21.21 12.58 2.72
CA ASN A 74 21.87 13.89 2.69
C ASN A 74 20.96 15.01 3.19
N LEU A 75 19.64 14.92 2.96
CA LEU A 75 18.69 15.89 3.51
C LEU A 75 18.64 15.79 5.04
N LEU A 76 18.52 14.59 5.60
CA LEU A 76 18.54 14.37 7.05
C LEU A 76 19.89 14.77 7.67
N ALA A 77 21.00 14.40 7.03
CA ALA A 77 22.34 14.78 7.48
C ALA A 77 22.58 16.30 7.46
N LYS A 78 21.96 17.03 6.52
CA LYS A 78 22.00 18.50 6.47
C LYS A 78 21.13 19.14 7.55
N LEU A 79 20.00 18.49 7.92
CA LEU A 79 19.13 18.98 8.98
C LEU A 79 19.72 18.77 10.38
N GLU A 80 20.50 17.71 10.58
CA GLU A 80 20.97 17.27 11.89
C GLU A 80 22.51 17.33 12.08
N ASN A 81 23.27 17.72 11.05
CA ASN A 81 24.75 17.74 11.02
C ASN A 81 25.45 16.40 11.28
N ASN A 82 24.69 15.29 11.37
CA ASN A 82 25.22 13.93 11.52
C ASN A 82 24.28 12.93 10.79
N PRO A 83 24.79 11.82 10.25
CA PRO A 83 23.94 10.75 9.77
C PRO A 83 23.11 10.20 10.95
N THR A 84 21.79 10.14 10.81
CA THR A 84 20.92 9.60 11.86
C THR A 84 21.24 8.12 12.10
N GLU A 85 21.02 7.63 13.32
CA GLU A 85 21.15 6.20 13.63
C GLU A 85 20.28 5.35 12.70
N GLU A 86 19.10 5.86 12.30
CA GLU A 86 18.22 5.22 11.35
C GLU A 86 18.87 5.04 9.97
N ALA A 87 19.56 6.05 9.46
CA ALA A 87 20.23 5.96 8.16
C ALA A 87 21.39 4.95 8.18
N ILE A 88 22.11 4.87 9.30
CA ILE A 88 23.17 3.88 9.52
C ILE A 88 22.56 2.47 9.58
N LEU A 89 21.48 2.28 10.32
CA LEU A 89 20.76 1.01 10.45
C LEU A 89 20.18 0.55 9.12
N LEU A 90 19.53 1.43 8.34
CA LEU A 90 19.00 1.10 7.03
C LEU A 90 20.06 0.62 6.05
N ARG A 91 21.28 1.17 6.11
CA ARG A 91 22.40 0.72 5.30
C ARG A 91 22.95 -0.64 5.76
N ALA A 92 22.99 -0.88 7.07
CA ALA A 92 23.55 -2.10 7.65
C ALA A 92 22.57 -3.28 7.58
N GLU A 93 21.27 -3.03 7.75
CA GLU A 93 20.26 -4.06 7.97
C GLU A 93 19.25 -4.22 6.80
N GLY A 94 19.37 -3.37 5.77
CA GLY A 94 18.48 -3.37 4.61
C GLY A 94 17.15 -2.64 4.87
N PRO A 95 16.12 -2.85 4.02
CA PRO A 95 14.89 -2.06 4.03
C PRO A 95 13.98 -2.40 5.21
N LYS A 96 14.29 -1.84 6.38
CA LYS A 96 13.40 -1.88 7.55
C LYS A 96 12.17 -1.00 7.34
N TYR A 97 11.11 -1.30 8.08
CA TYR A 97 9.85 -0.54 8.06
C TYR A 97 9.12 -0.56 6.71
N GLN A 98 9.43 -1.55 5.89
CA GLN A 98 8.70 -1.85 4.66
C GLN A 98 7.77 -3.04 4.87
N ILE A 99 6.70 -3.13 4.09
CA ILE A 99 5.72 -4.22 4.17
C ILE A 99 6.33 -5.52 3.64
N GLY A 100 7.07 -5.43 2.53
CA GLY A 100 7.68 -6.57 1.87
C GLY A 100 6.66 -7.65 1.51
N ARG A 101 6.81 -8.83 2.10
CA ARG A 101 5.91 -9.98 1.88
C ARG A 101 4.77 -10.06 2.88
N GLY A 102 4.62 -9.10 3.78
CA GLY A 102 3.54 -9.05 4.76
C GLY A 102 2.18 -8.75 4.13
N CYS A 103 1.12 -9.18 4.79
CA CYS A 103 -0.25 -8.89 4.39
C CYS A 103 -0.68 -7.54 5.01
N LEU A 104 -0.73 -6.49 4.20
CA LEU A 104 -1.17 -5.16 4.66
C LEU A 104 -2.69 -5.11 4.78
N SER A 105 -3.22 -4.78 5.96
CA SER A 105 -4.67 -4.70 6.19
C SER A 105 -5.37 -3.70 5.26
N ASP A 106 -4.71 -2.61 4.92
CA ASP A 106 -5.23 -1.56 4.05
C ASP A 106 -4.92 -1.78 2.56
N GLY A 107 -4.37 -2.94 2.18
CA GLY A 107 -3.82 -3.20 0.84
C GLY A 107 -4.80 -3.08 -0.33
N VAL A 108 -6.11 -3.05 -0.09
CA VAL A 108 -7.16 -2.85 -1.11
C VAL A 108 -8.10 -1.69 -0.78
N PHE A 109 -7.66 -0.77 0.08
CA PHE A 109 -8.50 0.32 0.59
C PHE A 109 -9.00 1.25 -0.52
N GLY A 110 -8.19 1.52 -1.55
CA GLY A 110 -8.62 2.31 -2.70
C GLY A 110 -9.77 1.67 -3.50
N ALA A 111 -9.76 0.33 -3.63
CA ALA A 111 -10.87 -0.39 -4.26
C ALA A 111 -12.16 -0.27 -3.43
N TRP A 112 -12.07 -0.41 -2.11
CA TRP A 112 -13.21 -0.22 -1.21
C TRP A 112 -13.77 1.21 -1.31
N LEU A 113 -12.92 2.22 -1.35
CA LEU A 113 -13.34 3.62 -1.46
C LEU A 113 -14.02 3.90 -2.82
N ALA A 114 -13.50 3.33 -3.91
CA ALA A 114 -14.12 3.42 -5.22
C ALA A 114 -15.57 2.87 -5.20
N GLU A 115 -15.75 1.66 -4.69
CA GLU A 115 -17.07 1.04 -4.55
C GLU A 115 -18.03 1.88 -3.68
N LEU A 116 -17.53 2.44 -2.58
CA LEU A 116 -18.31 3.32 -1.70
C LEU A 116 -18.78 4.59 -2.43
N CYS A 117 -17.98 5.08 -3.38
CA CYS A 117 -18.32 6.21 -4.26
C CYS A 117 -19.18 5.82 -5.48
N GLY A 118 -19.57 4.56 -5.62
CA GLY A 118 -20.33 4.05 -6.77
C GLY A 118 -19.49 3.92 -8.04
N ILE A 119 -18.17 3.78 -7.90
CA ILE A 119 -17.24 3.63 -9.00
C ILE A 119 -16.69 2.20 -8.96
N ASN A 120 -16.82 1.47 -10.08
CA ASN A 120 -16.24 0.15 -10.17
C ASN A 120 -14.71 0.23 -10.10
N SER A 121 -14.12 -0.46 -9.12
CA SER A 121 -12.67 -0.62 -9.09
C SER A 121 -12.20 -1.44 -10.30
N PRO A 122 -11.10 -1.06 -10.96
CA PRO A 122 -10.56 -1.87 -12.06
C PRO A 122 -9.83 -3.12 -11.57
N GLN A 123 -9.64 -3.28 -10.26
CA GLN A 123 -9.02 -4.46 -9.66
C GLN A 123 -9.93 -5.69 -9.75
N ASP A 124 -9.31 -6.87 -9.91
CA ASP A 124 -10.04 -8.15 -9.90
C ASP A 124 -10.71 -8.43 -8.55
N THR A 125 -12.02 -8.58 -8.55
CA THR A 125 -12.82 -8.84 -7.34
C THR A 125 -12.46 -10.14 -6.63
N VAL A 126 -12.00 -11.16 -7.37
CA VAL A 126 -11.54 -12.42 -6.78
C VAL A 126 -10.27 -12.20 -5.96
N SER A 127 -9.33 -11.42 -6.49
CA SER A 127 -8.09 -11.07 -5.80
C SER A 127 -8.33 -10.16 -4.60
N ILE A 128 -9.26 -9.19 -4.70
CA ILE A 128 -9.70 -8.37 -3.57
C ILE A 128 -10.27 -9.25 -2.45
N LYS A 129 -11.18 -10.17 -2.80
CA LYS A 129 -11.78 -11.09 -1.82
C LYS A 129 -10.74 -11.96 -1.14
N LYS A 130 -9.80 -12.51 -1.89
CA LYS A 130 -8.69 -13.31 -1.33
C LYS A 130 -7.83 -12.48 -0.39
N HIS A 131 -7.50 -11.24 -0.78
CA HIS A 131 -6.75 -10.33 0.07
C HIS A 131 -7.45 -10.08 1.41
N LEU A 132 -8.75 -9.75 1.40
CA LEU A 132 -9.54 -9.54 2.61
C LEU A 132 -9.64 -10.80 3.49
N GLN A 133 -9.76 -11.98 2.87
CA GLN A 133 -9.70 -13.25 3.60
C GLN A 133 -8.34 -13.46 4.26
N SER A 134 -7.26 -13.07 3.59
CA SER A 134 -5.90 -13.14 4.12
C SER A 134 -5.69 -12.14 5.26
N VAL A 135 -6.22 -10.92 5.14
CA VAL A 135 -6.24 -9.94 6.24
C VAL A 135 -6.92 -10.52 7.48
N TYR A 136 -8.10 -11.11 7.32
CA TYR A 136 -8.77 -11.75 8.44
C TYR A 136 -7.93 -12.90 9.03
N ARG A 137 -7.36 -13.75 8.19
CA ARG A 137 -6.60 -14.93 8.61
C ARG A 137 -5.29 -14.57 9.30
N TYR A 138 -4.55 -13.60 8.80
CA TYR A 138 -3.19 -13.29 9.25
C TYR A 138 -3.12 -12.13 10.23
N ASN A 139 -3.99 -11.13 10.10
CA ASN A 139 -3.89 -9.90 10.85
C ASN A 139 -4.90 -9.80 12.00
N PHE A 140 -6.05 -10.50 11.92
CA PHE A 140 -7.02 -10.47 12.99
C PHE A 140 -6.53 -11.25 14.21
N ARG A 141 -6.61 -10.62 15.38
CA ARG A 141 -6.32 -11.21 16.69
C ARG A 141 -7.54 -11.11 17.57
N TYR A 142 -7.92 -12.22 18.17
CA TYR A 142 -9.02 -12.26 19.15
C TYR A 142 -8.62 -11.67 20.49
N ASP A 143 -7.32 -11.64 20.78
CA ASP A 143 -6.72 -11.16 22.02
C ASP A 143 -5.40 -10.48 21.70
N LEU A 144 -5.27 -9.22 22.08
CA LEU A 144 -4.08 -8.39 21.88
C LEU A 144 -3.29 -8.16 23.17
N SER A 145 -3.59 -8.88 24.28
CA SER A 145 -2.91 -8.71 25.56
C SER A 145 -1.39 -8.93 25.49
N GLU A 146 -0.95 -9.85 24.64
CA GLU A 146 0.47 -10.18 24.42
C GLU A 146 1.10 -9.37 23.25
N HIS A 147 0.32 -8.48 22.61
CA HIS A 147 0.79 -7.71 21.47
C HIS A 147 1.24 -6.30 21.85
N ALA A 148 2.53 -6.04 21.74
CA ALA A 148 3.07 -4.70 21.92
C ALA A 148 2.93 -3.86 20.64
N ASN A 149 2.04 -2.87 20.66
CA ASN A 149 1.92 -1.90 19.58
C ASN A 149 2.71 -0.63 19.93
N THR A 150 3.95 -0.55 19.48
CA THR A 150 4.86 0.56 19.80
C THR A 150 4.46 1.89 19.17
N GLN A 151 3.75 1.86 18.04
CA GLN A 151 3.32 3.08 17.32
C GLN A 151 1.99 3.64 17.86
N ARG A 152 1.12 2.79 18.37
CA ARG A 152 -0.21 3.15 18.90
C ARG A 152 -0.50 2.37 20.18
N PRO A 153 0.14 2.71 21.29
CA PRO A 153 0.02 1.91 22.53
C PRO A 153 -1.41 1.83 23.07
N GLY A 154 -2.29 2.77 22.70
CA GLY A 154 -3.71 2.76 23.09
C GLY A 154 -4.65 2.16 22.02
N TYR A 155 -4.13 1.49 20.99
CA TYR A 155 -4.96 0.91 19.92
C TYR A 155 -5.87 -0.20 20.42
N ALA A 156 -5.36 -1.04 21.32
CA ALA A 156 -6.12 -2.07 22.01
C ALA A 156 -5.63 -2.20 23.45
N LEU A 157 -6.54 -2.43 24.37
CA LEU A 157 -6.25 -2.55 25.80
C LEU A 157 -6.62 -3.96 26.31
N GLY A 158 -5.68 -4.60 27.00
CA GLY A 158 -5.92 -5.94 27.57
C GLY A 158 -6.27 -6.97 26.51
N ALA A 159 -7.30 -7.76 26.76
CA ALA A 159 -7.75 -8.86 25.90
C ALA A 159 -8.69 -8.42 24.76
N GLU A 160 -8.63 -7.17 24.31
CA GLU A 160 -9.44 -6.72 23.18
C GLU A 160 -8.99 -7.37 21.88
N ALA A 161 -9.97 -7.64 21.00
CA ALA A 161 -9.69 -8.09 19.65
C ALA A 161 -9.35 -6.91 18.73
N GLY A 162 -8.56 -7.16 17.69
CA GLY A 162 -8.23 -6.13 16.71
C GLY A 162 -7.48 -6.66 15.49
N LEU A 163 -7.22 -5.77 14.55
CA LEU A 163 -6.44 -6.06 13.35
C LEU A 163 -5.03 -5.50 13.49
N LEU A 164 -4.03 -6.33 13.21
CA LEU A 164 -2.68 -5.84 12.97
C LEU A 164 -2.65 -5.04 11.66
N LEU A 165 -1.78 -4.05 11.58
CA LEU A 165 -1.60 -3.29 10.33
C LEU A 165 -1.01 -4.19 9.23
N CYS A 166 -0.05 -5.01 9.59
CA CYS A 166 0.65 -5.92 8.69
C CYS A 166 1.15 -7.13 9.47
N SER A 167 1.10 -8.31 8.87
CA SER A 167 1.66 -9.56 9.42
C SER A 167 3.01 -9.86 8.83
#